data_0cb377412ea77d5c9943f788bb17820e
#
_entry.id   0cb377412ea77d5c9943f788bb17820e
#
_cell.length_a   1.000
_cell.length_b   1.000
_cell.length_c   1.000
_cell.angle_alpha   90.00
_cell.angle_beta   90.00
_cell.angle_gamma   90.00
#
_symmetry.space_group_name_H-M   'P 1'
#
loop_
_entity.id
_entity.type
_entity.pdbx_description
1 polymer ?
#
loop_
_entity_poly.entity_id
_entity_poly.type
_entity_poly.pdbx_seq_one_letter_code
_entity_poly.pdbx_strand_id
1 'polypeptide(L)'
;MADVQKKYEPQKSKIDSQAAEVDSLKKQVQGLPATTPDDERARRLRAIDEKEKALNRDAEDATNAYQGDLQEAYGKVAQKVGAAAVKYAQDNGFTLMLNVGGNQQTPNPVLWFAQPTDITQAVVNAYNTSSGIAAPPPSAPAVHHTTPAPGGAAAHPATTATH
;
A
#
# COMPACT_ATOMS: atom_id res chain seq x y z
N MET A 1 2.79 7.98 -9.12
CA MET A 1 1.74 7.32 -8.30
C MET A 1 0.42 8.07 -8.40
N ALA A 2 0.38 9.38 -8.14
CA ALA A 2 -0.85 10.18 -8.26
C ALA A 2 -1.52 10.06 -9.64
N ASP A 3 -0.76 10.03 -10.70
CA ASP A 3 -1.28 9.90 -12.08
C ASP A 3 -1.98 8.56 -12.33
N VAL A 4 -1.41 7.46 -11.80
CA VAL A 4 -2.04 6.14 -11.90
C VAL A 4 -3.35 6.14 -11.12
N GLN A 5 -3.36 6.65 -9.90
CA GLN A 5 -4.57 6.74 -9.08
C GLN A 5 -5.66 7.56 -9.79
N LYS A 6 -5.31 8.74 -10.30
CA LYS A 6 -6.24 9.60 -11.04
C LYS A 6 -6.82 8.94 -12.29
N LYS A 7 -6.02 8.13 -13.00
CA LYS A 7 -6.47 7.37 -14.17
C LYS A 7 -7.65 6.43 -13.83
N TYR A 8 -7.65 5.85 -12.63
CA TYR A 8 -8.64 4.85 -12.21
C TYR A 8 -9.82 5.41 -11.40
N GLU A 9 -9.83 6.69 -11.04
CA GLU A 9 -10.96 7.33 -10.35
C GLU A 9 -12.30 7.17 -11.11
N PRO A 10 -12.38 7.38 -12.44
CA PRO A 10 -13.65 7.19 -13.16
C PRO A 10 -14.13 5.75 -13.14
N GLN A 11 -13.22 4.78 -13.23
CA GLN A 11 -13.54 3.35 -13.20
C GLN A 11 -14.03 2.92 -11.81
N LYS A 12 -13.38 3.42 -10.76
CA LYS A 12 -13.83 3.23 -9.38
C LYS A 12 -15.24 3.79 -9.18
N SER A 13 -15.50 5.01 -9.62
CA SER A 13 -16.83 5.64 -9.53
C SER A 13 -17.90 4.84 -10.27
N LYS A 14 -17.58 4.26 -11.45
CA LYS A 14 -18.46 3.38 -12.19
C LYS A 14 -18.81 2.12 -11.38
N ILE A 15 -17.80 1.46 -10.81
CA ILE A 15 -17.97 0.25 -9.99
C ILE A 15 -18.81 0.55 -8.75
N ASP A 16 -18.53 1.65 -8.05
CA ASP A 16 -19.30 2.10 -6.88
C ASP A 16 -20.79 2.34 -7.27
N SER A 17 -21.05 2.92 -8.42
CA SER A 17 -22.41 3.13 -8.94
C SER A 17 -23.12 1.83 -9.28
N GLN A 18 -22.43 0.87 -9.89
CA GLN A 18 -22.97 -0.46 -10.21
C GLN A 18 -23.29 -1.23 -8.91
N ALA A 19 -22.42 -1.13 -7.89
CA ALA A 19 -22.68 -1.75 -6.58
C ALA A 19 -23.93 -1.17 -5.92
N ALA A 20 -24.08 0.16 -5.93
CA ALA A 20 -25.27 0.83 -5.40
C ALA A 20 -26.55 0.44 -6.15
N GLU A 21 -26.47 0.27 -7.47
CA GLU A 21 -27.60 -0.20 -8.28
C GLU A 21 -28.01 -1.64 -7.89
N VAL A 22 -27.06 -2.56 -7.77
CA VAL A 22 -27.31 -3.93 -7.32
C VAL A 22 -27.95 -3.95 -5.94
N ASP A 23 -27.44 -3.17 -4.98
CA ASP A 23 -28.02 -3.07 -3.64
C ASP A 23 -29.45 -2.52 -3.67
N SER A 24 -29.71 -1.53 -4.50
CA SER A 24 -31.06 -0.98 -4.69
C SER A 24 -32.01 -2.03 -5.23
N LEU A 25 -31.62 -2.78 -6.26
CA LEU A 25 -32.42 -3.84 -6.85
C LEU A 25 -32.71 -4.97 -5.85
N LYS A 26 -31.74 -5.36 -5.03
CA LYS A 26 -31.94 -6.34 -3.95
C LYS A 26 -32.98 -5.87 -2.94
N LYS A 27 -32.90 -4.61 -2.49
CA LYS A 27 -33.90 -4.02 -1.59
C LYS A 27 -35.30 -3.99 -2.21
N GLN A 28 -35.40 -3.66 -3.52
CA GLN A 28 -36.68 -3.68 -4.22
C GLN A 28 -37.28 -5.09 -4.26
N VAL A 29 -36.50 -6.12 -4.50
CA VAL A 29 -36.98 -7.51 -4.50
C VAL A 29 -37.41 -7.96 -3.09
N GLN A 30 -36.66 -7.55 -2.06
CA GLN A 30 -37.03 -7.84 -0.66
C GLN A 30 -38.32 -7.16 -0.24
N GLY A 31 -38.63 -5.98 -0.79
CA GLY A 31 -39.85 -5.21 -0.52
C GLY A 31 -41.05 -5.61 -1.38
N LEU A 32 -40.94 -6.63 -2.23
CA LEU A 32 -42.06 -7.06 -3.07
C LEU A 32 -43.19 -7.65 -2.22
N PRO A 33 -44.47 -7.30 -2.54
CA PRO A 33 -45.65 -7.91 -1.90
C PRO A 33 -45.64 -9.43 -2.05
N ALA A 34 -46.21 -10.13 -1.07
CA ALA A 34 -46.39 -11.59 -1.15
C ALA A 34 -47.25 -12.04 -2.34
N THR A 35 -48.08 -11.14 -2.86
CA THR A 35 -48.92 -11.35 -4.03
C THR A 35 -48.19 -11.23 -5.38
N THR A 36 -46.91 -10.86 -5.38
CA THR A 36 -46.11 -10.75 -6.63
C THR A 36 -45.96 -12.13 -7.26
N PRO A 37 -46.27 -12.29 -8.58
CA PRO A 37 -46.10 -13.54 -9.28
C PRO A 37 -44.68 -14.09 -9.19
N ASP A 38 -44.56 -15.40 -9.04
CA ASP A 38 -43.23 -16.06 -8.92
C ASP A 38 -42.35 -15.82 -10.14
N ASP A 39 -42.94 -15.79 -11.34
CA ASP A 39 -42.19 -15.48 -12.57
C ASP A 39 -41.57 -14.08 -12.56
N GLU A 40 -42.29 -13.09 -12.06
CA GLU A 40 -41.78 -11.72 -11.96
C GLU A 40 -40.65 -11.65 -10.94
N ARG A 41 -40.82 -12.30 -9.79
CA ARG A 41 -39.76 -12.39 -8.76
C ARG A 41 -38.52 -13.10 -9.32
N ALA A 42 -38.70 -14.21 -10.03
CA ALA A 42 -37.60 -14.96 -10.64
C ALA A 42 -36.85 -14.13 -11.71
N ARG A 43 -37.58 -13.35 -12.53
CA ARG A 43 -36.93 -12.45 -13.52
C ARG A 43 -36.07 -11.41 -12.85
N ARG A 44 -36.55 -10.78 -11.79
CA ARG A 44 -35.78 -9.75 -11.04
C ARG A 44 -34.55 -10.33 -10.38
N LEU A 45 -34.67 -11.53 -9.80
CA LEU A 45 -33.52 -12.23 -9.21
C LEU A 45 -32.43 -12.56 -10.25
N ARG A 46 -32.84 -13.03 -11.44
CA ARG A 46 -31.90 -13.29 -12.54
C ARG A 46 -31.21 -12.01 -13.01
N ALA A 47 -31.94 -10.89 -13.13
CA ALA A 47 -31.36 -9.61 -13.51
C ALA A 47 -30.34 -9.11 -12.47
N ILE A 48 -30.58 -9.35 -11.18
CA ILE A 48 -29.63 -9.04 -10.10
C ILE A 48 -28.38 -9.92 -10.25
N ASP A 49 -28.53 -11.24 -10.41
CA ASP A 49 -27.42 -12.18 -10.59
C ASP A 49 -26.51 -11.80 -11.79
N GLU A 50 -27.13 -11.42 -12.92
CA GLU A 50 -26.40 -10.95 -14.10
C GLU A 50 -25.61 -9.67 -13.80
N LYS A 51 -26.22 -8.70 -13.10
CA LYS A 51 -25.55 -7.46 -12.72
C LYS A 51 -24.42 -7.69 -11.69
N GLU A 52 -24.60 -8.57 -10.74
CA GLU A 52 -23.55 -8.97 -9.80
C GLU A 52 -22.35 -9.62 -10.49
N LYS A 53 -22.62 -10.52 -11.43
CA LYS A 53 -21.56 -11.14 -12.24
C LYS A 53 -20.80 -10.12 -13.09
N ALA A 54 -21.51 -9.13 -13.65
CA ALA A 54 -20.89 -8.05 -14.41
C ALA A 54 -20.05 -7.14 -13.50
N LEU A 55 -20.58 -6.75 -12.33
CA LEU A 55 -19.89 -5.95 -11.33
C LEU A 55 -18.59 -6.62 -10.84
N ASN A 56 -18.67 -7.92 -10.51
CA ASN A 56 -17.51 -8.66 -10.04
C ASN A 56 -16.42 -8.72 -11.11
N ARG A 57 -16.80 -8.94 -12.37
CA ARG A 57 -15.87 -8.95 -13.49
C ARG A 57 -15.23 -7.58 -13.72
N ASP A 58 -16.05 -6.52 -13.76
CA ASP A 58 -15.56 -5.15 -13.93
C ASP A 58 -14.60 -4.75 -12.79
N ALA A 59 -14.87 -5.18 -11.54
CA ALA A 59 -14.04 -4.91 -10.38
C ALA A 59 -12.70 -5.68 -10.42
N GLU A 60 -12.74 -6.95 -10.83
CA GLU A 60 -11.53 -7.78 -11.00
C GLU A 60 -10.64 -7.24 -12.12
N ASP A 61 -11.21 -6.92 -13.28
CA ASP A 61 -10.49 -6.34 -14.41
C ASP A 61 -9.85 -5.00 -14.04
N ALA A 62 -10.59 -4.15 -13.32
CA ALA A 62 -10.08 -2.87 -12.83
C ALA A 62 -8.92 -3.04 -11.85
N THR A 63 -9.02 -3.99 -10.93
CA THR A 63 -7.98 -4.29 -9.95
C THR A 63 -6.71 -4.79 -10.63
N ASN A 64 -6.84 -5.73 -11.55
CA ASN A 64 -5.72 -6.29 -12.29
C ASN A 64 -5.01 -5.22 -13.14
N ALA A 65 -5.78 -4.40 -13.86
CA ALA A 65 -5.25 -3.32 -14.67
C ALA A 65 -4.53 -2.25 -13.79
N TYR A 66 -5.12 -1.88 -12.66
CA TYR A 66 -4.50 -0.94 -11.71
C TYR A 66 -3.18 -1.48 -11.15
N GLN A 67 -3.14 -2.75 -10.75
CA GLN A 67 -1.92 -3.38 -10.25
C GLN A 67 -0.83 -3.44 -11.32
N GLY A 68 -1.20 -3.75 -12.57
CA GLY A 68 -0.27 -3.74 -13.70
C GLY A 68 0.35 -2.37 -13.94
N ASP A 69 -0.48 -1.32 -13.99
CA ASP A 69 -0.02 0.06 -14.15
C ASP A 69 0.87 0.52 -12.98
N LEU A 70 0.54 0.11 -11.74
CA LEU A 70 1.38 0.38 -10.60
C LEU A 70 2.76 -0.27 -10.72
N GLN A 71 2.81 -1.54 -11.08
CA GLN A 71 4.09 -2.25 -11.26
C GLN A 71 4.93 -1.61 -12.37
N GLU A 72 4.31 -1.23 -13.49
CA GLU A 72 5.00 -0.52 -14.57
C GLU A 72 5.54 0.83 -14.09
N ALA A 73 4.73 1.61 -13.36
CA ALA A 73 5.15 2.90 -12.83
C ALA A 73 6.32 2.74 -11.83
N TYR A 74 6.26 1.74 -10.94
CA TYR A 74 7.36 1.43 -10.03
C TYR A 74 8.63 1.02 -10.78
N GLY A 75 8.51 0.18 -11.80
CA GLY A 75 9.63 -0.25 -12.62
C GLY A 75 10.33 0.94 -13.31
N LYS A 76 9.55 1.86 -13.88
CA LYS A 76 10.08 3.09 -14.51
C LYS A 76 10.80 3.99 -13.51
N VAL A 77 10.25 4.15 -12.31
CA VAL A 77 10.90 4.94 -11.24
C VAL A 77 12.17 4.25 -10.77
N ALA A 78 12.12 2.94 -10.53
CA ALA A 78 13.30 2.16 -10.09
C ALA A 78 14.47 2.24 -11.09
N GLN A 79 14.18 2.17 -12.39
CA GLN A 79 15.21 2.33 -13.43
C GLN A 79 15.85 3.72 -13.39
N LYS A 80 15.03 4.78 -13.26
CA LYS A 80 15.54 6.16 -13.19
C LYS A 80 16.37 6.40 -11.93
N VAL A 81 15.88 5.93 -10.79
CA VAL A 81 16.60 6.04 -9.50
C VAL A 81 17.89 5.22 -9.55
N GLY A 82 17.85 4.02 -10.10
CA GLY A 82 19.05 3.19 -10.29
C GLY A 82 20.12 3.88 -11.14
N ALA A 83 19.73 4.46 -12.26
CA ALA A 83 20.63 5.23 -13.11
C ALA A 83 21.23 6.46 -12.37
N ALA A 84 20.42 7.18 -11.62
CA ALA A 84 20.89 8.32 -10.82
C ALA A 84 21.85 7.87 -9.70
N ALA A 85 21.58 6.73 -9.05
CA ALA A 85 22.43 6.17 -8.02
C ALA A 85 23.80 5.75 -8.58
N VAL A 86 23.83 5.06 -9.72
CA VAL A 86 25.08 4.68 -10.40
C VAL A 86 25.88 5.92 -10.80
N LYS A 87 25.24 6.92 -11.39
CA LYS A 87 25.88 8.19 -11.74
C LYS A 87 26.46 8.89 -10.52
N TYR A 88 25.68 8.97 -9.43
CA TYR A 88 26.14 9.58 -8.18
C TYR A 88 27.36 8.85 -7.62
N ALA A 89 27.36 7.51 -7.62
CA ALA A 89 28.49 6.71 -7.16
C ALA A 89 29.75 6.97 -7.99
N GLN A 90 29.62 7.01 -9.33
CA GLN A 90 30.74 7.29 -10.24
C GLN A 90 31.30 8.71 -10.03
N ASP A 91 30.42 9.70 -10.00
CA ASP A 91 30.80 11.12 -9.84
C ASP A 91 31.52 11.39 -8.49
N ASN A 92 31.23 10.60 -7.45
CA ASN A 92 31.83 10.74 -6.12
C ASN A 92 32.91 9.70 -5.81
N GLY A 93 33.34 8.90 -6.79
CA GLY A 93 34.46 7.96 -6.65
C GLY A 93 34.17 6.72 -5.81
N PHE A 94 32.90 6.36 -5.60
CA PHE A 94 32.55 5.10 -4.94
C PHE A 94 32.82 3.91 -5.86
N THR A 95 33.47 2.91 -5.31
CA THR A 95 33.80 1.67 -6.03
C THR A 95 32.79 0.55 -5.85
N LEU A 96 31.93 0.67 -4.82
CA LEU A 96 30.90 -0.31 -4.49
C LEU A 96 29.68 0.41 -3.89
N MET A 97 28.49 0.01 -4.28
CA MET A 97 27.22 0.45 -3.71
C MET A 97 26.38 -0.77 -3.38
N LEU A 98 25.91 -0.86 -2.15
CA LEU A 98 25.06 -1.95 -1.67
C LEU A 98 23.66 -1.41 -1.36
N ASN A 99 22.64 -2.17 -1.79
CA ASN A 99 21.27 -1.90 -1.37
C ASN A 99 20.99 -2.63 -0.04
N VAL A 100 20.85 -1.86 1.04
CA VAL A 100 20.55 -2.37 2.38
C VAL A 100 19.07 -2.33 2.73
N GLY A 101 18.23 -1.73 1.88
CA GLY A 101 16.78 -1.72 1.98
C GLY A 101 16.20 -2.98 1.35
N GLY A 102 16.15 -4.09 2.07
CA GLY A 102 15.47 -5.33 1.66
C GLY A 102 14.04 -5.38 2.20
N ASN A 103 13.15 -6.10 1.50
CA ASN A 103 11.92 -6.60 2.10
C ASN A 103 12.28 -7.78 3.03
N GLN A 104 11.38 -8.11 3.98
CA GLN A 104 11.62 -9.18 4.97
C GLN A 104 11.91 -10.59 4.37
N GLN A 105 11.72 -10.75 3.06
CA GLN A 105 11.92 -12.01 2.33
C GLN A 105 13.34 -12.19 1.79
N THR A 106 14.15 -11.12 1.74
CA THR A 106 15.53 -11.20 1.27
C THR A 106 16.46 -10.85 2.43
N PRO A 107 17.28 -11.80 2.94
CA PRO A 107 18.23 -11.51 4.00
C PRO A 107 19.16 -10.38 3.58
N ASN A 108 19.26 -9.34 4.41
CA ASN A 108 20.24 -8.29 4.20
C ASN A 108 21.62 -8.84 4.59
N PRO A 109 22.58 -8.96 3.66
CA PRO A 109 23.90 -9.48 3.98
C PRO A 109 24.74 -8.50 4.81
N VAL A 110 24.32 -7.23 4.94
CA VAL A 110 25.01 -6.21 5.71
C VAL A 110 24.50 -6.22 7.14
N LEU A 111 25.34 -6.65 8.08
CA LEU A 111 24.99 -6.72 9.51
C LEU A 111 25.07 -5.38 10.22
N TRP A 112 25.98 -4.51 9.77
CA TRP A 112 26.19 -3.19 10.35
C TRP A 112 26.93 -2.27 9.36
N PHE A 113 26.61 -0.99 9.36
CA PHE A 113 27.33 0.07 8.67
C PHE A 113 27.28 1.38 9.46
N ALA A 114 28.30 2.22 9.32
CA ALA A 114 28.33 3.53 9.96
C ALA A 114 27.37 4.49 9.22
N GLN A 115 26.68 5.35 9.95
CA GLN A 115 25.74 6.35 9.39
C GLN A 115 26.31 7.20 8.24
N PRO A 116 27.55 7.67 8.29
CA PRO A 116 28.15 8.44 7.18
C PRO A 116 28.35 7.63 5.89
N THR A 117 28.23 6.29 5.95
CA THR A 117 28.32 5.40 4.78
C THR A 117 26.98 5.32 4.02
N ASP A 118 25.88 5.73 4.66
CA ASP A 118 24.54 5.77 4.00
C ASP A 118 24.42 6.99 3.11
N ILE A 119 24.43 6.76 1.80
CA ILE A 119 24.27 7.78 0.76
C ILE A 119 22.85 7.88 0.23
N THR A 120 21.89 7.18 0.82
CA THR A 120 20.49 7.12 0.33
C THR A 120 19.91 8.52 0.13
N GLN A 121 20.01 9.38 1.14
CA GLN A 121 19.47 10.75 1.05
C GLN A 121 20.16 11.59 -0.01
N ALA A 122 21.48 11.43 -0.17
CA ALA A 122 22.25 12.15 -1.20
C ALA A 122 21.82 11.73 -2.61
N VAL A 123 21.61 10.43 -2.85
CA VAL A 123 21.09 9.90 -4.12
C VAL A 123 19.67 10.40 -4.40
N VAL A 124 18.79 10.40 -3.38
CA VAL A 124 17.42 10.93 -3.51
C VAL A 124 17.45 12.42 -3.90
N ASN A 125 18.28 13.21 -3.25
CA ASN A 125 18.42 14.65 -3.56
C ASN A 125 18.97 14.87 -4.98
N ALA A 126 19.96 14.10 -5.41
CA ALA A 126 20.51 14.16 -6.76
C ALA A 126 19.44 13.80 -7.81
N TYR A 127 18.65 12.78 -7.56
CA TYR A 127 17.54 12.38 -8.42
C TYR A 127 16.46 13.47 -8.49
N ASN A 128 16.02 14.01 -7.36
CA ASN A 128 15.00 15.06 -7.32
C ASN A 128 15.46 16.32 -8.08
N THR A 129 16.72 16.71 -7.92
CA THR A 129 17.31 17.83 -8.66
C THR A 129 17.32 17.60 -10.16
N SER A 130 17.70 16.37 -10.59
CA SER A 130 17.80 16.04 -12.02
C SER A 130 16.43 15.81 -12.68
N SER A 131 15.44 15.34 -11.92
CA SER A 131 14.09 15.05 -12.43
C SER A 131 13.16 16.26 -12.44
N GLY A 132 13.54 17.36 -11.77
CA GLY A 132 12.70 18.56 -11.63
C GLY A 132 11.46 18.33 -10.74
N ILE A 133 11.39 17.22 -10.02
CA ILE A 133 10.28 16.90 -9.11
C ILE A 133 10.68 17.38 -7.71
N ALA A 134 9.86 18.28 -7.14
CA ALA A 134 10.07 18.72 -5.76
C ALA A 134 9.99 17.51 -4.82
N ALA A 135 10.93 17.41 -3.87
CA ALA A 135 10.88 16.40 -2.83
C ALA A 135 9.56 16.55 -2.06
N PRO A 136 8.86 15.44 -1.74
CA PRO A 136 7.73 15.52 -0.82
C PRO A 136 8.22 16.11 0.52
N PRO A 137 7.36 16.84 1.25
CA PRO A 137 7.74 17.35 2.56
C PRO A 137 8.21 16.19 3.44
N PRO A 138 9.23 16.39 4.28
CA PRO A 138 9.77 15.34 5.14
C PRO A 138 8.61 14.75 5.94
N SER A 139 8.41 13.45 5.83
CA SER A 139 7.46 12.73 6.70
C SER A 139 7.89 12.98 8.14
N ALA A 140 6.95 13.37 9.00
CA ALA A 140 7.22 13.52 10.42
C ALA A 140 7.93 12.26 10.94
N PRO A 141 8.96 12.39 11.81
CA PRO A 141 9.66 11.24 12.36
C PRO A 141 8.64 10.26 12.94
N ALA A 142 8.74 9.00 12.55
CA ALA A 142 7.91 7.96 13.15
C ALA A 142 8.13 8.02 14.66
N VAL A 143 7.11 8.36 15.42
CA VAL A 143 7.15 8.29 16.88
C VAL A 143 7.37 6.83 17.25
N HIS A 144 8.61 6.51 17.59
CA HIS A 144 8.90 5.23 18.22
C HIS A 144 8.14 5.21 19.54
N HIS A 145 7.05 4.46 19.59
CA HIS A 145 6.42 4.12 20.86
C HIS A 145 7.44 3.29 21.63
N THR A 146 8.16 3.93 22.54
CA THR A 146 8.92 3.24 23.58
C THR A 146 7.90 2.51 24.44
N THR A 147 7.82 1.20 24.27
CA THR A 147 7.08 0.32 25.17
C THR A 147 7.64 0.57 26.58
N PRO A 148 6.80 0.88 27.59
CA PRO A 148 7.28 1.01 28.96
C PRO A 148 7.89 -0.33 29.39
N ALA A 149 9.11 -0.31 29.91
CA ALA A 149 9.72 -1.49 30.50
C ALA A 149 8.82 -2.01 31.63
N PRO A 150 8.63 -3.33 31.78
CA PRO A 150 7.88 -3.87 32.90
C PRO A 150 8.57 -3.50 34.20
N GLY A 151 7.82 -2.82 35.08
CA GLY A 151 8.29 -2.28 36.34
C GLY A 151 8.97 -3.36 37.19
N GLY A 152 10.11 -3.00 37.77
CA GLY A 152 10.92 -3.83 38.62
C GLY A 152 10.11 -4.41 39.78
N ALA A 153 10.37 -5.68 40.05
CA ALA A 153 9.84 -6.45 41.16
C ALA A 153 10.16 -5.75 42.49
N ALA A 154 9.11 -5.53 43.28
CA ALA A 154 9.22 -5.03 44.64
C ALA A 154 10.04 -6.02 45.49
N ALA A 155 11.08 -5.48 46.14
CA ALA A 155 11.87 -6.21 47.13
C ALA A 155 11.00 -6.52 48.35
N HIS A 156 10.91 -7.81 48.73
CA HIS A 156 10.32 -8.24 49.97
C HIS A 156 11.29 -7.93 51.13
N PRO A 157 10.83 -7.35 52.25
CA PRO A 157 11.65 -7.21 53.43
C PRO A 157 11.89 -8.57 54.12
N ALA A 158 13.15 -8.86 54.41
CA ALA A 158 13.53 -10.02 55.19
C ALA A 158 13.07 -9.83 56.65
N THR A 159 12.23 -10.71 57.13
CA THR A 159 11.92 -10.88 58.57
C THR A 159 13.04 -11.66 59.26
N THR A 160 13.77 -10.97 60.12
CA THR A 160 14.65 -11.57 61.13
C THR A 160 13.80 -12.30 62.16
N ALA A 161 13.94 -13.59 62.27
CA ALA A 161 13.47 -14.36 63.41
C ALA A 161 14.68 -14.74 64.28
N THR A 162 14.68 -14.22 65.50
CA THR A 162 15.52 -14.62 66.64
C THR A 162 14.99 -15.91 67.23
N HIS A 163 15.81 -16.90 67.33
CA HIS A 163 16.02 -17.83 68.49
C HIS A 163 17.15 -18.80 68.15
#